data_061dbaa11ac20d39e2e5b5ca90160a14
#
_entry.id   061dbaa11ac20d39e2e5b5ca90160a14
#
_cell.length_a   1.000
_cell.length_b   1.000
_cell.length_c   1.000
_cell.angle_alpha   90.00
_cell.angle_beta   90.00
_cell.angle_gamma   90.00
#
_symmetry.space_group_name_H-M   'P 1'
#
loop_
_entity.id
_entity.type
_entity.pdbx_description
1 polymer ?
#
loop_
_entity_poly.entity_id
_entity_poly.type
_entity_poly.pdbx_seq_one_letter_code
_entity_poly.pdbx_strand_id
1 'polypeptide(L)'
;PHTRPIISEYAGQVKFENVEEGITVAKQIDDVTGLSSLVVVDPKQRAGQSKGLRPQIKILDTSGNEVKLAGSDISVNVTFQLGYIITVKDSQEVKVGDVIARIPQESSKTRDITGGLPRVAELFEARSPKDAGMLAESTGTVSFGKDTKGKQRLVITDLEGVSKEFLIPKDKHVTAHDGQVVTKGETIVDGPADPQDILRLQGRESLARYIIDEVQDVYRLQGVKINDKHIEVIVRQMLRRVRITDAGETSFILGEQVERAELLTENESVLSQDKKPAEYEYVLLGITKASLSTDSFISAASFQETTRVLTEAAILGKRDELRGLKENVIVGRLIPAGTGLAYHETRKAAAAGENMDPVEAPLDQIDVPMEEAQVTSPEIEAPTE
;
A
#
# COMPACT_ATOMS: atom_id res chain seq x y z
N PRO A 1 18.83 -18.62 9.41
CA PRO A 1 17.98 -19.63 10.00
C PRO A 1 16.58 -19.12 9.95
N HIS A 2 15.93 -19.33 8.83
CA HIS A 2 14.80 -18.47 8.70
C HIS A 2 13.68 -19.30 8.12
N THR A 3 13.07 -20.07 9.04
CA THR A 3 11.88 -20.84 8.74
C THR A 3 10.71 -20.25 9.50
N ARG A 4 9.59 -20.03 8.82
CA ARG A 4 8.31 -19.71 9.47
C ARG A 4 7.67 -21.03 9.90
N PRO A 5 7.33 -21.21 11.18
CA PRO A 5 6.63 -22.41 11.63
C PRO A 5 5.15 -22.33 11.26
N ILE A 6 4.58 -23.43 10.81
CA ILE A 6 3.14 -23.67 10.77
C ILE A 6 2.80 -24.41 12.05
N ILE A 7 1.96 -23.81 12.88
CA ILE A 7 1.54 -24.35 14.18
C ILE A 7 0.15 -24.95 14.09
N SER A 8 -0.11 -25.98 14.90
CA SER A 8 -1.42 -26.57 15.01
C SER A 8 -2.34 -25.70 15.86
N GLU A 9 -3.51 -25.37 15.33
CA GLU A 9 -4.58 -24.66 16.07
C GLU A 9 -5.48 -25.63 16.85
N TYR A 10 -5.41 -26.91 16.53
CA TYR A 10 -6.24 -27.96 17.11
C TYR A 10 -5.38 -29.10 17.67
N ALA A 11 -5.83 -29.69 18.76
CA ALA A 11 -5.21 -30.90 19.31
C ALA A 11 -5.81 -32.13 18.66
N GLY A 12 -4.98 -33.14 18.37
CA GLY A 12 -5.44 -34.38 17.79
C GLY A 12 -4.31 -35.22 17.22
N GLN A 13 -4.67 -36.29 16.51
CA GLN A 13 -3.71 -37.18 15.85
C GLN A 13 -3.54 -36.78 14.39
N VAL A 14 -2.30 -36.66 13.96
CA VAL A 14 -1.94 -36.30 12.57
C VAL A 14 -2.18 -37.53 11.66
N LYS A 15 -2.85 -37.33 10.54
CA LYS A 15 -2.97 -38.30 9.46
C LYS A 15 -2.45 -37.69 8.16
N PHE A 16 -1.50 -38.37 7.55
CA PHE A 16 -0.95 -37.98 6.25
C PHE A 16 -1.90 -38.39 5.11
N GLU A 17 -2.11 -37.47 4.17
CA GLU A 17 -2.85 -37.73 2.94
C GLU A 17 -2.01 -37.25 1.75
N ASN A 18 -1.80 -38.13 0.77
CA ASN A 18 -0.95 -37.88 -0.40
C ASN A 18 0.51 -37.51 -0.05
N VAL A 19 1.01 -37.95 1.10
CA VAL A 19 2.40 -37.81 1.53
C VAL A 19 3.13 -39.12 1.26
N GLU A 20 3.74 -39.26 0.07
CA GLU A 20 4.45 -40.44 -0.37
C GLU A 20 5.92 -40.10 -0.56
N GLU A 21 6.81 -40.84 0.16
CA GLU A 21 8.25 -40.65 0.05
C GLU A 21 8.75 -41.04 -1.35
N GLY A 22 9.56 -40.16 -1.95
CA GLY A 22 10.05 -40.29 -3.32
C GLY A 22 9.08 -39.84 -4.42
N ILE A 23 7.81 -39.57 -4.13
CA ILE A 23 6.81 -39.10 -5.08
C ILE A 23 6.41 -37.66 -4.78
N THR A 24 5.84 -37.41 -3.61
CA THR A 24 5.36 -36.07 -3.21
C THR A 24 6.31 -35.39 -2.23
N VAL A 25 7.07 -36.17 -1.45
CA VAL A 25 8.06 -35.68 -0.50
C VAL A 25 9.39 -36.39 -0.68
N ALA A 26 10.49 -35.71 -0.43
CA ALA A 26 11.83 -36.27 -0.39
C ALA A 26 12.36 -36.23 1.06
N LYS A 27 13.04 -37.28 1.48
CA LYS A 27 13.71 -37.31 2.75
C LYS A 27 15.04 -36.56 2.65
N GLN A 28 15.18 -35.50 3.44
CA GLN A 28 16.41 -34.72 3.54
C GLN A 28 16.98 -34.92 4.95
N ILE A 29 18.25 -35.19 5.03
CA ILE A 29 18.97 -35.28 6.31
C ILE A 29 19.62 -33.90 6.52
N ASP A 30 19.37 -33.31 7.67
CA ASP A 30 20.04 -32.10 8.08
C ASP A 30 21.46 -32.42 8.53
N ASP A 31 22.44 -31.93 7.79
CA ASP A 31 23.88 -32.21 8.04
C ASP A 31 24.36 -31.66 9.40
N VAL A 32 23.64 -30.75 10.02
CA VAL A 32 24.01 -30.15 11.31
C VAL A 32 23.41 -30.92 12.49
N THR A 33 22.14 -31.34 12.36
CA THR A 33 21.39 -31.97 13.46
C THR A 33 21.31 -33.51 13.33
N GLY A 34 21.61 -34.05 12.14
CA GLY A 34 21.45 -35.47 11.82
C GLY A 34 19.99 -35.94 11.76
N LEU A 35 19.02 -35.04 11.89
CA LEU A 35 17.60 -35.37 11.86
C LEU A 35 17.10 -35.47 10.41
N SER A 36 16.32 -36.50 10.13
CA SER A 36 15.66 -36.64 8.83
C SER A 36 14.36 -35.85 8.82
N SER A 37 14.22 -34.98 7.85
CA SER A 37 13.00 -34.20 7.59
C SER A 37 12.41 -34.55 6.22
N LEU A 38 11.09 -34.42 6.06
CA LEU A 38 10.40 -34.64 4.80
C LEU A 38 10.19 -33.26 4.12
N VAL A 39 10.73 -33.11 2.92
CA VAL A 39 10.61 -31.89 2.13
C VAL A 39 9.70 -32.12 0.93
N VAL A 40 8.75 -31.24 0.70
CA VAL A 40 7.80 -31.34 -0.43
C VAL A 40 8.48 -31.05 -1.75
N VAL A 41 8.38 -31.99 -2.70
CA VAL A 41 9.04 -31.95 -4.02
C VAL A 41 8.18 -31.24 -5.06
N ASP A 42 8.83 -30.56 -6.02
CA ASP A 42 8.17 -29.87 -7.13
C ASP A 42 7.28 -30.82 -7.95
N PRO A 43 5.99 -30.46 -8.17
CA PRO A 43 5.11 -31.23 -9.05
C PRO A 43 5.66 -31.46 -10.47
N LYS A 44 6.54 -30.59 -10.96
CA LYS A 44 7.19 -30.74 -12.27
C LYS A 44 8.20 -31.91 -12.33
N GLN A 45 8.77 -32.25 -11.20
CA GLN A 45 9.73 -33.36 -11.07
C GLN A 45 9.05 -34.72 -10.80
N ARG A 46 7.73 -34.70 -10.60
CA ARG A 46 6.93 -35.90 -10.33
C ARG A 46 6.59 -36.62 -11.64
N ALA A 47 6.65 -37.96 -11.61
CA ALA A 47 6.31 -38.77 -12.80
C ALA A 47 4.80 -39.05 -12.88
N GLY A 48 4.24 -39.02 -14.10
CA GLY A 48 2.91 -39.53 -14.41
C GLY A 48 1.72 -38.86 -13.73
N GLN A 49 0.81 -39.69 -13.20
CA GLN A 49 -0.47 -39.25 -12.60
C GLN A 49 -0.31 -38.51 -11.26
N SER A 50 0.84 -38.55 -10.61
CA SER A 50 1.09 -37.91 -9.33
C SER A 50 1.27 -36.38 -9.39
N LYS A 51 1.29 -35.80 -10.59
CA LYS A 51 1.43 -34.33 -10.79
C LYS A 51 0.32 -33.50 -10.16
N GLY A 52 -0.86 -34.08 -9.95
CA GLY A 52 -2.02 -33.42 -9.35
C GLY A 52 -2.19 -33.64 -7.85
N LEU A 53 -1.40 -34.55 -7.25
CA LEU A 53 -1.52 -34.87 -5.83
C LEU A 53 -0.88 -33.76 -4.99
N ARG A 54 -1.64 -33.24 -4.03
CA ARG A 54 -1.15 -32.28 -3.04
C ARG A 54 -0.95 -33.00 -1.71
N PRO A 55 0.27 -32.98 -1.14
CA PRO A 55 0.49 -33.52 0.20
C PRO A 55 -0.23 -32.65 1.22
N GLN A 56 -1.00 -33.28 2.08
CA GLN A 56 -1.76 -32.59 3.13
C GLN A 56 -1.79 -33.41 4.42
N ILE A 57 -2.04 -32.73 5.52
CA ILE A 57 -2.25 -33.34 6.84
C ILE A 57 -3.69 -33.06 7.27
N LYS A 58 -4.32 -34.10 7.78
CA LYS A 58 -5.60 -34.01 8.50
C LYS A 58 -5.35 -34.22 9.98
N ILE A 59 -6.11 -33.53 10.81
CA ILE A 59 -6.09 -33.72 12.26
C ILE A 59 -7.33 -34.54 12.65
N LEU A 60 -7.11 -35.66 13.32
CA LEU A 60 -8.14 -36.55 13.81
C LEU A 60 -8.34 -36.32 15.31
N ASP A 61 -9.58 -36.34 15.75
CA ASP A 61 -9.95 -36.33 17.17
C ASP A 61 -9.68 -37.69 17.81
N THR A 62 -9.75 -37.77 19.14
CA THR A 62 -9.63 -38.98 19.94
C THR A 62 -10.58 -40.10 19.54
N SER A 63 -11.67 -39.77 18.84
CA SER A 63 -12.64 -40.71 18.28
C SER A 63 -12.30 -41.21 16.86
N GLY A 64 -11.19 -40.74 16.26
CA GLY A 64 -10.78 -41.06 14.88
C GLY A 64 -11.54 -40.30 13.79
N ASN A 65 -12.35 -39.31 14.14
CA ASN A 65 -13.04 -38.45 13.20
C ASN A 65 -12.18 -37.22 12.85
N GLU A 66 -12.35 -36.70 11.64
CA GLU A 66 -11.67 -35.46 11.23
C GLU A 66 -12.18 -34.28 12.08
N VAL A 67 -11.22 -33.51 12.65
CA VAL A 67 -11.53 -32.28 13.39
C VAL A 67 -12.08 -31.26 12.41
N LYS A 68 -13.25 -30.66 12.74
CA LYS A 68 -13.91 -29.64 11.92
C LYS A 68 -13.60 -28.25 12.45
N LEU A 69 -13.56 -27.27 11.56
CA LEU A 69 -13.48 -25.86 11.91
C LEU A 69 -14.68 -25.43 12.75
N ALA A 70 -14.42 -24.63 13.78
CA ALA A 70 -15.48 -24.16 14.68
C ALA A 70 -16.58 -23.40 13.89
N GLY A 71 -17.79 -23.96 13.91
CA GLY A 71 -18.96 -23.38 13.22
C GLY A 71 -19.15 -23.77 11.76
N SER A 72 -18.34 -24.70 11.22
CA SER A 72 -18.50 -25.20 9.85
C SER A 72 -18.34 -26.71 9.77
N ASP A 73 -18.83 -27.33 8.69
CA ASP A 73 -18.66 -28.76 8.41
C ASP A 73 -17.33 -29.07 7.68
N ILE A 74 -16.45 -28.09 7.58
CA ILE A 74 -15.19 -28.20 6.85
C ILE A 74 -14.12 -28.84 7.76
N SER A 75 -13.47 -29.92 7.29
CA SER A 75 -12.38 -30.59 8.01
C SER A 75 -11.12 -29.72 8.03
N VAL A 76 -10.42 -29.72 9.15
CA VAL A 76 -9.12 -29.01 9.29
C VAL A 76 -8.03 -29.74 8.51
N ASN A 77 -7.67 -29.18 7.36
CA ASN A 77 -6.64 -29.71 6.47
C ASN A 77 -5.49 -28.72 6.33
N VAL A 78 -4.27 -29.16 6.50
CA VAL A 78 -3.06 -28.36 6.23
C VAL A 78 -2.43 -28.90 4.94
N THR A 79 -2.57 -28.14 3.86
CA THR A 79 -2.00 -28.48 2.54
C THR A 79 -0.60 -27.91 2.41
N PHE A 80 0.36 -28.72 2.02
CA PHE A 80 1.76 -28.32 1.88
C PHE A 80 2.10 -27.92 0.46
N GLN A 81 2.86 -26.86 0.35
CA GLN A 81 3.39 -26.36 -0.90
C GLN A 81 4.85 -26.81 -1.10
N LEU A 82 5.38 -26.51 -2.29
CA LEU A 82 6.75 -26.80 -2.64
C LEU A 82 7.73 -26.25 -1.60
N GLY A 83 8.69 -27.09 -1.21
CA GLY A 83 9.75 -26.71 -0.30
C GLY A 83 9.37 -26.72 1.19
N TYR A 84 8.13 -26.99 1.57
CA TYR A 84 7.75 -27.12 2.98
C TYR A 84 8.47 -28.31 3.64
N ILE A 85 8.97 -28.08 4.85
CA ILE A 85 9.64 -29.09 5.66
C ILE A 85 8.64 -29.60 6.68
N ILE A 86 8.20 -30.85 6.54
CA ILE A 86 7.25 -31.48 7.46
C ILE A 86 8.03 -31.98 8.68
N THR A 87 7.63 -31.55 9.88
CA THR A 87 8.31 -31.85 11.14
C THR A 87 7.62 -32.93 11.96
N VAL A 88 6.37 -33.24 11.65
CA VAL A 88 5.58 -34.28 12.33
C VAL A 88 5.61 -35.60 11.56
N LYS A 89 5.32 -36.69 12.27
CA LYS A 89 5.19 -38.02 11.69
C LYS A 89 3.73 -38.43 11.56
N ASP A 90 3.46 -39.38 10.68
CA ASP A 90 2.14 -39.99 10.59
C ASP A 90 1.70 -40.60 11.91
N SER A 91 0.45 -40.43 12.29
CA SER A 91 -0.14 -40.90 13.56
C SER A 91 0.46 -40.24 14.83
N GLN A 92 1.20 -39.16 14.71
CA GLN A 92 1.74 -38.46 15.87
C GLN A 92 0.62 -37.60 16.52
N GLU A 93 0.55 -37.60 17.85
CA GLU A 93 -0.30 -36.70 18.59
C GLU A 93 0.31 -35.30 18.61
N VAL A 94 -0.50 -34.28 18.28
CA VAL A 94 -0.13 -32.87 18.32
C VAL A 94 -1.08 -32.11 19.24
N LYS A 95 -0.52 -31.13 19.95
CA LYS A 95 -1.26 -30.20 20.80
C LYS A 95 -1.41 -28.86 20.10
N VAL A 96 -2.33 -28.04 20.58
CA VAL A 96 -2.45 -26.66 20.14
C VAL A 96 -1.11 -25.93 20.39
N GLY A 97 -0.56 -25.32 19.33
CA GLY A 97 0.74 -24.63 19.37
C GLY A 97 1.93 -25.49 18.91
N ASP A 98 1.77 -26.79 18.68
CA ASP A 98 2.87 -27.61 18.17
C ASP A 98 3.18 -27.28 16.70
N VAL A 99 4.46 -27.34 16.33
CA VAL A 99 4.91 -27.06 14.96
C VAL A 99 4.67 -28.27 14.08
N ILE A 100 3.80 -28.15 13.08
CA ILE A 100 3.47 -29.19 12.10
C ILE A 100 4.48 -29.19 10.95
N ALA A 101 4.79 -28.02 10.43
CA ALA A 101 5.73 -27.86 9.33
C ALA A 101 6.50 -26.55 9.45
N ARG A 102 7.57 -26.45 8.71
CA ARG A 102 8.37 -25.22 8.59
C ARG A 102 8.43 -24.81 7.14
N ILE A 103 8.15 -23.56 6.89
CA ILE A 103 8.35 -22.94 5.59
C ILE A 103 9.79 -22.44 5.58
N PRO A 104 10.70 -23.03 4.76
CA PRO A 104 11.99 -22.39 4.59
C PRO A 104 11.71 -21.03 3.98
N GLN A 105 12.01 -19.98 4.69
CA GLN A 105 12.30 -18.74 3.99
C GLN A 105 13.58 -19.07 3.21
N GLU A 106 13.44 -19.50 1.98
CA GLU A 106 14.50 -19.22 1.04
C GLU A 106 14.75 -17.75 1.28
N SER A 107 15.93 -17.45 1.80
CA SER A 107 16.45 -16.10 1.79
C SER A 107 16.13 -15.70 0.38
N SER A 108 15.10 -14.87 0.22
CA SER A 108 14.65 -14.45 -1.12
C SER A 108 15.93 -14.00 -1.74
N LYS A 109 16.51 -14.91 -2.54
CA LYS A 109 17.75 -14.67 -3.23
C LYS A 109 17.44 -13.39 -3.90
N THR A 110 17.89 -12.31 -3.26
CA THR A 110 17.80 -11.02 -3.84
C THR A 110 16.49 -10.90 -4.64
N ARG A 111 15.32 -10.92 -3.97
CA ARG A 111 14.38 -9.91 -4.42
C ARG A 111 15.29 -8.71 -4.47
N ASP A 112 15.59 -8.28 -5.66
CA ASP A 112 16.20 -7.01 -5.91
C ASP A 112 15.22 -5.97 -5.33
N ILE A 113 15.17 -6.00 -3.98
CA ILE A 113 14.46 -5.01 -3.19
C ILE A 113 15.33 -3.83 -3.50
N THR A 114 14.84 -2.98 -4.40
CA THR A 114 15.38 -1.66 -4.60
C THR A 114 15.46 -1.06 -3.21
N GLY A 115 16.57 -1.31 -2.54
CA GLY A 115 16.79 -0.90 -1.17
C GLY A 115 17.21 0.56 -1.14
N GLY A 116 17.06 1.21 -0.01
CA GLY A 116 17.51 2.57 0.19
C GLY A 116 16.64 3.63 -0.49
N LEU A 117 17.27 4.70 -0.96
CA LEU A 117 16.58 5.87 -1.55
C LEU A 117 15.64 5.56 -2.71
N PRO A 118 15.95 4.64 -3.65
CA PRO A 118 15.00 4.27 -4.70
C PRO A 118 13.68 3.72 -4.17
N ARG A 119 13.70 2.92 -3.09
CA ARG A 119 12.48 2.39 -2.48
C ARG A 119 11.62 3.50 -1.87
N VAL A 120 12.25 4.46 -1.20
CA VAL A 120 11.54 5.64 -0.66
C VAL A 120 10.89 6.45 -1.78
N ALA A 121 11.59 6.64 -2.89
CA ALA A 121 11.03 7.33 -4.06
C ALA A 121 9.84 6.58 -4.67
N GLU A 122 9.89 5.25 -4.78
CA GLU A 122 8.76 4.43 -5.24
C GLU A 122 7.54 4.56 -4.33
N LEU A 123 7.74 4.55 -3.01
CA LEU A 123 6.66 4.69 -2.04
C LEU A 123 5.98 6.06 -2.14
N PHE A 124 6.75 7.15 -2.23
CA PHE A 124 6.19 8.48 -2.38
C PHE A 124 5.58 8.75 -3.75
N GLU A 125 6.01 8.05 -4.80
CA GLU A 125 5.34 8.09 -6.11
C GLU A 125 4.15 7.14 -6.21
N ALA A 126 3.83 6.40 -5.14
CA ALA A 126 2.75 5.41 -5.08
C ALA A 126 2.78 4.42 -6.27
N ARG A 127 3.99 3.96 -6.62
CA ARG A 127 4.18 3.00 -7.72
C ARG A 127 3.81 1.60 -7.25
N SER A 128 3.09 0.87 -8.09
CA SER A 128 2.85 -0.56 -7.88
C SER A 128 4.17 -1.34 -7.92
N PRO A 129 4.47 -2.18 -6.92
CA PRO A 129 5.67 -3.02 -6.92
C PRO A 129 5.60 -4.06 -8.05
N LYS A 130 6.75 -4.39 -8.66
CA LYS A 130 6.82 -5.38 -9.77
C LYS A 130 6.33 -6.76 -9.35
N ASP A 131 6.60 -7.17 -8.10
CA ASP A 131 6.21 -8.46 -7.53
C ASP A 131 5.19 -8.29 -6.40
N ALA A 132 4.16 -7.47 -6.63
CA ALA A 132 3.14 -7.21 -5.64
C ALA A 132 2.54 -8.50 -5.06
N GLY A 133 2.38 -8.53 -3.75
CA GLY A 133 1.56 -9.50 -3.05
C GLY A 133 0.08 -9.28 -3.38
N MET A 134 -0.75 -10.25 -3.09
CA MET A 134 -2.20 -10.13 -3.28
C MET A 134 -2.89 -10.12 -1.92
N LEU A 135 -3.85 -9.21 -1.77
CA LEU A 135 -4.67 -9.08 -0.58
C LEU A 135 -6.06 -9.69 -0.83
N ALA A 136 -6.69 -10.19 0.23
CA ALA A 136 -8.08 -10.68 0.17
C ALA A 136 -9.05 -9.53 -0.09
N GLU A 137 -9.87 -9.64 -1.12
CA GLU A 137 -10.88 -8.61 -1.45
C GLU A 137 -12.14 -8.70 -0.59
N SER A 138 -12.45 -9.88 -0.06
CA SER A 138 -13.58 -10.12 0.82
C SER A 138 -13.18 -11.03 1.98
N THR A 139 -13.94 -10.95 3.07
CA THR A 139 -13.83 -11.88 4.19
C THR A 139 -14.54 -13.16 3.82
N GLY A 140 -13.85 -14.30 3.93
CA GLY A 140 -14.45 -15.57 3.55
C GLY A 140 -13.52 -16.76 3.72
N THR A 141 -13.98 -17.93 3.32
CA THR A 141 -13.22 -19.18 3.37
C THR A 141 -12.44 -19.38 2.07
N VAL A 142 -11.17 -19.68 2.21
CA VAL A 142 -10.28 -19.96 1.07
C VAL A 142 -10.46 -21.40 0.62
N SER A 143 -10.56 -21.63 -0.68
CA SER A 143 -10.51 -22.94 -1.31
C SER A 143 -9.64 -22.93 -2.57
N PHE A 144 -8.95 -24.04 -2.83
CA PHE A 144 -8.15 -24.17 -4.03
C PHE A 144 -8.93 -24.89 -5.13
N GLY A 145 -9.10 -24.20 -6.26
CA GLY A 145 -9.72 -24.78 -7.45
C GLY A 145 -8.72 -25.55 -8.34
N LYS A 146 -9.22 -26.05 -9.47
CA LYS A 146 -8.37 -26.72 -10.47
C LYS A 146 -7.40 -25.73 -11.11
N ASP A 147 -6.12 -26.12 -11.19
CA ASP A 147 -5.08 -25.31 -11.80
C ASP A 147 -5.34 -25.09 -13.31
N THR A 148 -5.09 -23.89 -13.75
CA THR A 148 -5.21 -23.52 -15.17
C THR A 148 -3.84 -23.07 -15.70
N LYS A 149 -3.39 -23.64 -16.84
CA LYS A 149 -2.23 -23.20 -17.65
C LYS A 149 -1.10 -22.47 -16.87
N GLY A 150 -0.52 -23.13 -15.86
CA GLY A 150 0.60 -22.56 -15.09
C GLY A 150 0.21 -21.62 -13.92
N LYS A 151 -1.08 -21.40 -13.68
CA LYS A 151 -1.60 -20.62 -12.55
C LYS A 151 -2.38 -21.50 -11.59
N GLN A 152 -2.24 -21.25 -10.30
CA GLN A 152 -3.11 -21.81 -9.26
C GLN A 152 -4.39 -20.98 -9.19
N ARG A 153 -5.53 -21.65 -9.05
CA ARG A 153 -6.81 -20.99 -8.81
C ARG A 153 -7.10 -21.02 -7.33
N LEU A 154 -7.24 -19.86 -6.72
CA LEU A 154 -7.68 -19.67 -5.36
C LEU A 154 -9.06 -19.01 -5.40
N VAL A 155 -9.99 -19.53 -4.63
CA VAL A 155 -11.37 -19.03 -4.54
C VAL A 155 -11.62 -18.63 -3.09
N ILE A 156 -12.11 -17.43 -2.87
CA ILE A 156 -12.60 -16.97 -1.58
C ILE A 156 -14.12 -16.94 -1.64
N THR A 157 -14.75 -17.71 -0.80
CA THR A 157 -16.20 -17.73 -0.67
C THR A 157 -16.63 -16.94 0.56
N ASP A 158 -17.38 -15.88 0.35
CA ASP A 158 -17.91 -15.04 1.41
C ASP A 158 -19.06 -15.73 2.15
N LEU A 159 -19.43 -15.20 3.33
CA LEU A 159 -20.56 -15.68 4.13
C LEU A 159 -21.89 -15.65 3.37
N GLU A 160 -22.02 -14.77 2.39
CA GLU A 160 -23.19 -14.64 1.52
C GLU A 160 -23.17 -15.64 0.33
N GLY A 161 -22.15 -16.49 0.24
CA GLY A 161 -21.98 -17.46 -0.84
C GLY A 161 -21.42 -16.88 -2.15
N VAL A 162 -21.02 -15.61 -2.16
CA VAL A 162 -20.34 -15.01 -3.32
C VAL A 162 -18.90 -15.48 -3.37
N SER A 163 -18.51 -16.10 -4.48
CA SER A 163 -17.14 -16.59 -4.66
C SER A 163 -16.35 -15.68 -5.59
N LYS A 164 -15.17 -15.27 -5.14
CA LYS A 164 -14.19 -14.51 -5.94
C LYS A 164 -13.02 -15.40 -6.28
N GLU A 165 -12.66 -15.44 -7.57
CA GLU A 165 -11.56 -16.26 -8.07
C GLU A 165 -10.30 -15.43 -8.29
N PHE A 166 -9.17 -15.93 -7.81
CA PHE A 166 -7.84 -15.36 -8.01
C PHE A 166 -6.96 -16.35 -8.77
N LEU A 167 -6.29 -15.89 -9.81
CA LEU A 167 -5.35 -16.68 -10.60
C LEU A 167 -3.92 -16.31 -10.26
N ILE A 168 -3.28 -17.12 -9.43
CA ILE A 168 -1.95 -16.87 -8.88
C ILE A 168 -0.92 -17.64 -9.70
N PRO A 169 0.17 -17.01 -10.19
CA PRO A 169 1.28 -17.71 -10.82
C PRO A 169 1.90 -18.74 -9.89
N LYS A 170 2.36 -19.90 -10.41
CA LYS A 170 2.91 -21.02 -9.60
C LYS A 170 4.25 -20.70 -8.94
N ASP A 171 4.92 -19.67 -9.38
CA ASP A 171 6.17 -19.14 -8.85
C ASP A 171 5.98 -18.27 -7.60
N LYS A 172 4.73 -17.84 -7.34
CA LYS A 172 4.41 -17.06 -6.14
C LYS A 172 4.00 -17.96 -4.97
N HIS A 173 4.46 -17.58 -3.79
CA HIS A 173 4.14 -18.28 -2.55
C HIS A 173 2.78 -17.82 -2.02
N VAL A 174 1.84 -18.76 -1.86
CA VAL A 174 0.54 -18.51 -1.26
C VAL A 174 0.63 -18.77 0.23
N THR A 175 0.28 -17.78 1.05
CA THR A 175 0.32 -17.88 2.52
C THR A 175 -0.95 -18.49 3.10
N ALA A 176 -2.06 -18.40 2.39
CA ALA A 176 -3.34 -18.95 2.82
C ALA A 176 -3.43 -20.46 2.59
N HIS A 177 -4.11 -21.17 3.50
CA HIS A 177 -4.35 -22.60 3.44
C HIS A 177 -5.79 -22.91 3.00
N ASP A 178 -5.98 -24.12 2.48
CA ASP A 178 -7.32 -24.59 2.11
C ASP A 178 -8.21 -24.71 3.36
N GLY A 179 -9.42 -24.13 3.29
CA GLY A 179 -10.34 -24.06 4.43
C GLY A 179 -10.06 -22.93 5.43
N GLN A 180 -9.00 -22.17 5.28
CA GLN A 180 -8.69 -21.03 6.15
C GLN A 180 -9.71 -19.90 5.93
N VAL A 181 -10.14 -19.27 7.01
CA VAL A 181 -10.93 -18.03 6.95
C VAL A 181 -9.97 -16.86 6.89
N VAL A 182 -10.11 -16.04 5.87
CA VAL A 182 -9.32 -14.82 5.67
C VAL A 182 -10.22 -13.60 5.84
N THR A 183 -9.65 -12.53 6.37
CA THR A 183 -10.33 -11.25 6.50
C THR A 183 -10.01 -10.33 5.31
N LYS A 184 -10.92 -9.41 5.00
CA LYS A 184 -10.69 -8.40 3.95
C LYS A 184 -9.39 -7.64 4.21
N GLY A 185 -8.49 -7.60 3.22
CA GLY A 185 -7.19 -6.95 3.33
C GLY A 185 -6.07 -7.82 3.91
N GLU A 186 -6.33 -9.08 4.26
CA GLU A 186 -5.30 -10.03 4.68
C GLU A 186 -4.45 -10.49 3.49
N THR A 187 -3.16 -10.72 3.72
CA THR A 187 -2.23 -11.13 2.66
C THR A 187 -2.43 -12.60 2.30
N ILE A 188 -2.85 -12.85 1.06
CA ILE A 188 -3.01 -14.20 0.51
C ILE A 188 -1.73 -14.68 -0.16
N VAL A 189 -1.06 -13.80 -0.89
CA VAL A 189 0.17 -14.10 -1.62
C VAL A 189 1.28 -13.22 -1.06
N ASP A 190 2.39 -13.86 -0.72
CA ASP A 190 3.57 -13.19 -0.19
C ASP A 190 4.15 -12.19 -1.21
N GLY A 191 4.49 -11.01 -0.75
CA GLY A 191 5.04 -9.92 -1.56
C GLY A 191 4.79 -8.56 -0.92
N PRO A 192 5.47 -7.51 -1.41
CA PRO A 192 5.17 -6.15 -0.98
C PRO A 192 3.74 -5.80 -1.39
N ALA A 193 2.97 -5.24 -0.47
CA ALA A 193 1.59 -4.87 -0.75
C ALA A 193 1.54 -3.65 -1.70
N ASP A 194 0.55 -3.64 -2.60
CA ASP A 194 0.30 -2.48 -3.44
C ASP A 194 -0.40 -1.39 -2.60
N PRO A 195 0.15 -0.16 -2.52
CA PRO A 195 -0.46 0.92 -1.78
C PRO A 195 -1.90 1.24 -2.20
N GLN A 196 -2.23 1.08 -3.49
CA GLN A 196 -3.59 1.30 -4.00
C GLN A 196 -4.57 0.27 -3.44
N ASP A 197 -4.16 -1.00 -3.36
CA ASP A 197 -4.98 -2.07 -2.80
C ASP A 197 -5.16 -1.91 -1.29
N ILE A 198 -4.12 -1.48 -0.57
CA ILE A 198 -4.24 -1.18 0.87
C ILE A 198 -5.30 -0.08 1.08
N LEU A 199 -5.25 1.00 0.29
CA LEU A 199 -6.23 2.08 0.40
C LEU A 199 -7.66 1.59 0.15
N ARG A 200 -7.85 0.78 -0.90
CA ARG A 200 -9.15 0.25 -1.32
C ARG A 200 -9.75 -0.73 -0.31
N LEU A 201 -8.92 -1.58 0.30
CA LEU A 201 -9.37 -2.70 1.13
C LEU A 201 -9.33 -2.40 2.62
N GLN A 202 -8.27 -1.75 3.10
CA GLN A 202 -8.02 -1.49 4.53
C GLN A 202 -8.25 -0.03 4.93
N GLY A 203 -8.32 0.88 3.97
CA GLY A 203 -8.58 2.29 4.21
C GLY A 203 -7.33 3.15 4.41
N ARG A 204 -7.56 4.46 4.63
CA ARG A 204 -6.51 5.49 4.64
C ARG A 204 -5.53 5.37 5.82
N GLU A 205 -5.99 4.93 6.99
CA GLU A 205 -5.16 4.86 8.20
C GLU A 205 -4.12 3.74 8.09
N SER A 206 -4.55 2.57 7.60
CA SER A 206 -3.67 1.43 7.34
C SER A 206 -2.64 1.75 6.27
N LEU A 207 -3.06 2.45 5.21
CA LEU A 207 -2.15 2.91 4.17
C LEU A 207 -1.11 3.90 4.71
N ALA A 208 -1.52 4.89 5.51
CA ALA A 208 -0.61 5.86 6.08
C ALA A 208 0.43 5.18 6.97
N ARG A 209 0.00 4.26 7.82
CA ARG A 209 0.89 3.46 8.68
C ARG A 209 1.86 2.63 7.84
N TYR A 210 1.36 1.93 6.82
CA TYR A 210 2.21 1.14 5.92
C TYR A 210 3.31 1.97 5.27
N ILE A 211 2.98 3.15 4.70
CA ILE A 211 3.98 4.01 4.06
C ILE A 211 4.99 4.53 5.08
N ILE A 212 4.55 4.92 6.28
CA ILE A 212 5.43 5.41 7.34
C ILE A 212 6.40 4.31 7.77
N ASP A 213 5.90 3.10 8.05
CA ASP A 213 6.71 1.97 8.50
C ASP A 213 7.75 1.58 7.44
N GLU A 214 7.35 1.43 6.17
CA GLU A 214 8.24 1.10 5.06
C GLU A 214 9.34 2.15 4.84
N VAL A 215 9.00 3.43 4.90
CA VAL A 215 9.97 4.54 4.76
C VAL A 215 10.92 4.58 5.97
N GLN A 216 10.38 4.45 7.18
CA GLN A 216 11.18 4.45 8.41
C GLN A 216 12.14 3.25 8.46
N ASP A 217 11.73 2.09 8.00
CA ASP A 217 12.59 0.91 7.96
C ASP A 217 13.81 1.13 7.06
N VAL A 218 13.63 1.76 5.90
CA VAL A 218 14.75 2.14 5.02
C VAL A 218 15.72 3.09 5.74
N TYR A 219 15.22 4.12 6.41
CA TYR A 219 16.07 5.08 7.13
C TYR A 219 16.72 4.48 8.38
N ARG A 220 15.99 3.66 9.15
CA ARG A 220 16.51 2.97 10.34
C ARG A 220 17.66 2.02 9.99
N LEU A 221 17.56 1.28 8.88
CA LEU A 221 18.62 0.42 8.37
C LEU A 221 19.91 1.19 8.06
N GLN A 222 19.80 2.47 7.70
CA GLN A 222 20.93 3.37 7.45
C GLN A 222 21.35 4.15 8.71
N GLY A 223 20.78 3.88 9.86
CA GLY A 223 21.08 4.57 11.13
C GLY A 223 20.53 5.99 11.25
N VAL A 224 19.67 6.43 10.31
CA VAL A 224 19.07 7.75 10.31
C VAL A 224 17.77 7.74 11.12
N LYS A 225 17.65 8.64 12.09
CA LYS A 225 16.45 8.80 12.91
C LYS A 225 15.64 10.00 12.40
N ILE A 226 14.43 9.74 11.94
CA ILE A 226 13.47 10.75 11.47
C ILE A 226 12.21 10.63 12.30
N ASN A 227 11.58 11.75 12.66
CA ASN A 227 10.28 11.72 13.33
C ASN A 227 9.18 11.47 12.30
N ASP A 228 8.23 10.62 12.63
CA ASP A 228 7.12 10.18 11.75
C ASP A 228 6.32 11.35 11.18
N LYS A 229 6.16 12.45 11.92
CA LYS A 229 5.42 13.64 11.48
C LYS A 229 5.91 14.22 10.14
N HIS A 230 7.19 14.08 9.81
CA HIS A 230 7.72 14.57 8.53
C HIS A 230 7.23 13.73 7.35
N ILE A 231 7.06 12.43 7.57
CA ILE A 231 6.51 11.50 6.58
C ILE A 231 4.99 11.66 6.52
N GLU A 232 4.33 11.80 7.67
CA GLU A 232 2.88 12.01 7.77
C GLU A 232 2.41 13.23 6.99
N VAL A 233 3.16 14.34 7.04
CA VAL A 233 2.85 15.55 6.26
C VAL A 233 2.84 15.26 4.76
N ILE A 234 3.80 14.45 4.27
CA ILE A 234 3.87 14.07 2.85
C ILE A 234 2.70 13.17 2.49
N VAL A 235 2.43 12.13 3.29
CA VAL A 235 1.31 11.20 3.06
C VAL A 235 -0.03 11.93 3.07
N ARG A 236 -0.20 12.91 3.96
CA ARG A 236 -1.40 13.76 3.98
C ARG A 236 -1.61 14.49 2.64
N GLN A 237 -0.54 14.98 2.02
CA GLN A 237 -0.64 15.64 0.70
C GLN A 237 -0.97 14.64 -0.41
N MET A 238 -0.48 13.40 -0.32
CA MET A 238 -0.79 12.33 -1.27
C MET A 238 -2.26 11.89 -1.22
N LEU A 239 -2.92 12.03 -0.06
CA LEU A 239 -4.33 11.66 0.20
C LEU A 239 -5.29 12.86 0.22
N ARG A 240 -4.86 14.00 -0.27
CA ARG A 240 -5.64 15.26 -0.23
C ARG A 240 -6.85 15.20 -1.15
N ARG A 241 -6.77 14.49 -2.28
CA ARG A 241 -7.82 14.41 -3.28
C ARG A 241 -8.72 13.19 -3.12
N VAL A 242 -9.96 13.37 -3.51
CA VAL A 242 -10.99 12.33 -3.52
C VAL A 242 -11.62 12.24 -4.89
N ARG A 243 -12.17 11.09 -5.24
CA ARG A 243 -12.92 10.86 -6.47
C ARG A 243 -14.39 10.75 -6.13
N ILE A 244 -15.23 11.43 -6.89
CA ILE A 244 -16.67 11.39 -6.74
C ILE A 244 -17.18 10.04 -7.29
N THR A 245 -17.87 9.26 -6.44
CA THR A 245 -18.51 7.98 -6.81
C THR A 245 -20.01 8.14 -7.10
N ASP A 246 -20.66 9.07 -6.42
CA ASP A 246 -22.03 9.50 -6.71
C ASP A 246 -22.10 11.03 -6.51
N ALA A 247 -22.51 11.74 -7.53
CA ALA A 247 -22.60 13.20 -7.47
C ALA A 247 -23.76 13.71 -6.60
N GLY A 248 -24.78 12.87 -6.32
CA GLY A 248 -25.97 13.33 -5.62
C GLY A 248 -26.62 14.54 -6.30
N GLU A 249 -26.90 15.58 -5.53
CA GLU A 249 -27.46 16.87 -6.00
C GLU A 249 -26.42 18.01 -5.90
N THR A 250 -25.14 17.68 -5.91
CA THR A 250 -24.03 18.64 -5.91
C THR A 250 -23.68 19.09 -7.33
N SER A 251 -22.83 20.11 -7.44
CA SER A 251 -22.31 20.60 -8.73
C SER A 251 -21.22 19.70 -9.36
N PHE A 252 -20.77 18.66 -8.67
CA PHE A 252 -19.69 17.78 -9.11
C PHE A 252 -20.11 16.78 -10.19
N ILE A 253 -19.11 16.33 -10.96
CA ILE A 253 -19.29 15.33 -12.01
C ILE A 253 -18.81 13.95 -11.51
N LEU A 254 -19.51 12.88 -11.90
CA LEU A 254 -19.15 11.51 -11.59
C LEU A 254 -17.72 11.20 -12.08
N GLY A 255 -16.87 10.67 -11.18
CA GLY A 255 -15.48 10.33 -11.47
C GLY A 255 -14.49 11.51 -11.40
N GLU A 256 -14.97 12.72 -11.15
CA GLU A 256 -14.13 13.90 -10.96
C GLU A 256 -13.25 13.77 -9.72
N GLN A 257 -12.02 14.30 -9.79
CA GLN A 257 -11.09 14.35 -8.66
C GLN A 257 -11.04 15.76 -8.10
N VAL A 258 -11.64 15.93 -6.93
CA VAL A 258 -11.74 17.22 -6.24
C VAL A 258 -10.95 17.22 -4.93
N GLU A 259 -10.69 18.39 -4.39
CA GLU A 259 -10.10 18.52 -3.07
C GLU A 259 -11.12 18.16 -1.99
N ARG A 260 -10.73 17.34 -1.01
CA ARG A 260 -11.63 16.91 0.07
C ARG A 260 -12.25 18.07 0.83
N ALA A 261 -11.49 19.17 1.04
CA ALA A 261 -12.00 20.33 1.74
C ALA A 261 -13.15 21.00 0.99
N GLU A 262 -13.01 21.15 -0.32
CA GLU A 262 -14.04 21.71 -1.22
C GLU A 262 -15.30 20.83 -1.22
N LEU A 263 -15.12 19.52 -1.37
CA LEU A 263 -16.22 18.57 -1.32
C LEU A 263 -17.01 18.64 0.00
N LEU A 264 -16.32 18.71 1.13
CA LEU A 264 -16.98 18.81 2.43
C LEU A 264 -17.80 20.10 2.58
N THR A 265 -17.25 21.23 2.11
CA THR A 265 -17.96 22.53 2.13
C THR A 265 -19.20 22.49 1.25
N GLU A 266 -19.11 21.91 0.04
CA GLU A 266 -20.25 21.76 -0.86
C GLU A 266 -21.30 20.81 -0.28
N ASN A 267 -20.88 19.68 0.29
CA ASN A 267 -21.77 18.73 0.94
C ASN A 267 -22.49 19.34 2.15
N GLU A 268 -21.83 20.16 2.95
CA GLU A 268 -22.47 20.92 4.05
C GLU A 268 -23.52 21.90 3.51
N SER A 269 -23.22 22.58 2.42
CA SER A 269 -24.18 23.48 1.75
C SER A 269 -25.43 22.73 1.24
N VAL A 270 -25.23 21.57 0.60
CA VAL A 270 -26.30 20.74 0.05
C VAL A 270 -27.14 20.11 1.16
N LEU A 271 -26.49 19.63 2.23
CA LEU A 271 -27.19 19.11 3.42
C LEU A 271 -28.03 20.19 4.12
N SER A 272 -27.59 21.44 4.16
CA SER A 272 -28.39 22.55 4.72
C SER A 272 -29.64 22.82 3.91
N GLN A 273 -29.73 22.32 2.66
CA GLN A 273 -30.88 22.42 1.76
C GLN A 273 -31.73 21.14 1.73
N ASP A 274 -31.51 20.19 2.65
CA ASP A 274 -32.13 18.86 2.71
C ASP A 274 -32.01 18.04 1.41
N LYS A 275 -30.87 18.18 0.70
CA LYS A 275 -30.56 17.49 -0.54
C LYS A 275 -29.54 16.35 -0.33
N LYS A 276 -29.44 15.44 -1.28
CA LYS A 276 -28.51 14.31 -1.21
C LYS A 276 -27.06 14.78 -1.42
N PRO A 277 -26.13 14.58 -0.47
CA PRO A 277 -24.71 14.92 -0.62
C PRO A 277 -24.02 13.98 -1.61
N ALA A 278 -22.87 14.41 -2.13
CA ALA A 278 -22.02 13.57 -2.97
C ALA A 278 -21.28 12.50 -2.14
N GLU A 279 -21.20 11.31 -2.68
CA GLU A 279 -20.40 10.19 -2.15
C GLU A 279 -19.02 10.19 -2.83
N TYR A 280 -17.99 9.79 -2.09
CA TYR A 280 -16.62 9.84 -2.57
C TYR A 280 -15.75 8.70 -2.06
N GLU A 281 -14.69 8.42 -2.77
CA GLU A 281 -13.61 7.52 -2.34
C GLU A 281 -12.28 8.25 -2.30
N TYR A 282 -11.38 7.83 -1.39
CA TYR A 282 -10.04 8.38 -1.33
C TYR A 282 -9.20 7.92 -2.51
N VAL A 283 -8.37 8.81 -3.05
CA VAL A 283 -7.43 8.52 -4.12
C VAL A 283 -6.01 8.76 -3.62
N LEU A 284 -5.14 7.79 -3.82
CA LEU A 284 -3.72 7.92 -3.54
C LEU A 284 -3.02 8.46 -4.79
N LEU A 285 -2.42 9.63 -4.66
CA LEU A 285 -1.60 10.24 -5.71
C LEU A 285 -0.13 10.21 -5.30
N GLY A 286 0.77 9.90 -6.24
CA GLY A 286 2.19 10.13 -6.04
C GLY A 286 2.49 11.62 -5.87
N ILE A 287 3.58 11.97 -5.19
CA ILE A 287 3.92 13.37 -4.88
C ILE A 287 4.02 14.25 -6.12
N THR A 288 4.57 13.75 -7.21
CA THR A 288 4.65 14.47 -8.49
C THR A 288 3.26 14.80 -9.02
N LYS A 289 2.38 13.79 -9.08
CA LYS A 289 1.01 13.96 -9.57
C LYS A 289 0.17 14.85 -8.64
N ALA A 290 0.33 14.68 -7.33
CA ALA A 290 -0.32 15.53 -6.34
C ALA A 290 0.09 17.01 -6.48
N SER A 291 1.37 17.26 -6.76
CA SER A 291 1.89 18.63 -6.96
C SER A 291 1.40 19.29 -8.25
N LEU A 292 1.19 18.50 -9.31
CA LEU A 292 0.66 19.02 -10.58
C LEU A 292 -0.87 19.20 -10.56
N SER A 293 -1.57 18.47 -9.72
CA SER A 293 -3.03 18.53 -9.59
C SER A 293 -3.52 19.50 -8.50
N THR A 294 -2.69 20.45 -8.07
CA THR A 294 -3.08 21.50 -7.12
C THR A 294 -4.01 22.51 -7.79
N ASP A 295 -4.85 23.21 -6.98
CA ASP A 295 -5.77 24.22 -7.50
C ASP A 295 -5.03 25.47 -7.99
N SER A 296 -3.84 25.77 -7.41
CA SER A 296 -2.97 26.84 -7.88
C SER A 296 -2.19 26.43 -9.13
N PHE A 297 -2.58 26.96 -10.28
CA PHE A 297 -1.85 26.72 -11.53
C PHE A 297 -0.47 27.39 -11.52
N ILE A 298 -0.26 28.47 -10.77
CA ILE A 298 1.06 29.12 -10.61
C ILE A 298 2.02 28.18 -9.91
N SER A 299 1.59 27.55 -8.83
CA SER A 299 2.39 26.56 -8.09
C SER A 299 2.71 25.34 -8.94
N ALA A 300 1.73 24.79 -9.67
CA ALA A 300 1.91 23.65 -10.56
C ALA A 300 2.88 23.96 -11.71
N ALA A 301 2.70 25.09 -12.39
CA ALA A 301 3.56 25.52 -13.51
C ALA A 301 5.01 25.75 -13.10
N SER A 302 5.25 26.17 -11.86
CA SER A 302 6.61 26.38 -11.35
C SER A 302 7.35 25.08 -11.00
N PHE A 303 6.66 23.95 -11.02
CA PHE A 303 7.23 22.63 -10.67
C PHE A 303 7.66 21.85 -11.92
N GLN A 304 6.72 21.46 -12.77
CA GLN A 304 6.97 20.72 -14.01
C GLN A 304 5.89 21.04 -15.05
N GLU A 305 6.14 20.70 -16.30
CA GLU A 305 5.19 20.83 -17.41
C GLU A 305 4.62 22.25 -17.55
N THR A 306 5.45 23.27 -17.37
CA THR A 306 5.06 24.68 -17.32
C THR A 306 4.15 25.09 -18.48
N THR A 307 4.51 24.75 -19.71
CA THR A 307 3.75 25.13 -20.90
C THR A 307 2.36 24.48 -20.91
N ARG A 308 2.27 23.19 -20.56
CA ARG A 308 1.00 22.47 -20.53
C ARG A 308 0.06 23.04 -19.49
N VAL A 309 0.56 23.23 -18.25
CA VAL A 309 -0.23 23.76 -17.12
C VAL A 309 -0.75 25.15 -17.43
N LEU A 310 0.10 26.05 -17.94
CA LEU A 310 -0.31 27.42 -18.30
C LEU A 310 -1.30 27.44 -19.45
N THR A 311 -1.14 26.57 -20.46
CA THR A 311 -2.07 26.47 -21.58
C THR A 311 -3.44 26.00 -21.11
N GLU A 312 -3.49 24.94 -20.30
CA GLU A 312 -4.75 24.42 -19.72
C GLU A 312 -5.43 25.48 -18.84
N ALA A 313 -4.66 26.18 -18.00
CA ALA A 313 -5.20 27.25 -17.15
C ALA A 313 -5.78 28.42 -17.97
N ALA A 314 -5.10 28.79 -19.07
CA ALA A 314 -5.57 29.85 -19.97
C ALA A 314 -6.85 29.44 -20.71
N ILE A 315 -6.92 28.21 -21.24
CA ILE A 315 -8.10 27.70 -21.95
C ILE A 315 -9.31 27.63 -21.02
N LEU A 316 -9.10 27.15 -19.77
CA LEU A 316 -10.17 27.02 -18.77
C LEU A 316 -10.50 28.34 -18.05
N GLY A 317 -9.75 29.41 -18.29
CA GLY A 317 -9.92 30.68 -17.59
C GLY A 317 -9.74 30.57 -16.08
N LYS A 318 -8.84 29.69 -15.62
CA LYS A 318 -8.61 29.43 -14.18
C LYS A 318 -8.14 30.68 -13.46
N ARG A 319 -8.67 30.88 -12.26
CA ARG A 319 -8.27 31.95 -11.34
C ARG A 319 -7.51 31.30 -10.17
N ASP A 320 -6.34 31.86 -9.81
CA ASP A 320 -5.56 31.47 -8.66
C ASP A 320 -5.89 32.34 -7.46
N GLU A 321 -6.36 31.75 -6.38
CA GLU A 321 -6.76 32.45 -5.16
C GLU A 321 -5.58 32.81 -4.25
N LEU A 322 -4.34 32.44 -4.61
CA LEU A 322 -3.11 32.72 -3.87
C LEU A 322 -3.18 32.29 -2.39
N ARG A 323 -3.75 31.12 -2.12
CA ARG A 323 -3.92 30.59 -0.75
C ARG A 323 -2.65 29.96 -0.16
N GLY A 324 -1.73 29.50 -0.99
CA GLY A 324 -0.51 28.83 -0.55
C GLY A 324 0.67 29.78 -0.39
N LEU A 325 1.81 29.21 0.01
CA LEU A 325 3.03 29.99 0.21
C LEU A 325 3.74 30.28 -1.12
N LYS A 326 3.86 29.26 -1.97
CA LYS A 326 4.68 29.29 -3.19
C LYS A 326 4.17 30.31 -4.22
N GLU A 327 2.88 30.34 -4.48
CA GLU A 327 2.26 31.29 -5.40
C GLU A 327 2.41 32.74 -4.93
N ASN A 328 2.30 33.00 -3.63
CA ASN A 328 2.53 34.33 -3.08
C ASN A 328 3.98 34.77 -3.23
N VAL A 329 4.94 33.88 -2.99
CA VAL A 329 6.36 34.17 -3.19
C VAL A 329 6.66 34.48 -4.66
N ILE A 330 6.11 33.68 -5.59
CA ILE A 330 6.33 33.90 -7.04
C ILE A 330 5.79 35.25 -7.51
N VAL A 331 4.64 35.66 -6.99
CA VAL A 331 3.99 36.94 -7.34
C VAL A 331 4.60 38.13 -6.58
N GLY A 332 5.50 37.89 -5.61
CA GLY A 332 6.15 38.93 -4.81
C GLY A 332 5.25 39.50 -3.71
N ARG A 333 4.28 38.71 -3.21
CA ARG A 333 3.41 39.09 -2.10
C ARG A 333 3.89 38.50 -0.79
N LEU A 334 3.47 39.07 0.32
CA LEU A 334 3.68 38.46 1.63
C LEU A 334 3.02 37.09 1.72
N ILE A 335 3.69 36.13 2.34
CA ILE A 335 3.14 34.78 2.52
C ILE A 335 2.03 34.81 3.58
N PRO A 336 0.98 34.00 3.47
CA PRO A 336 -0.10 33.91 4.45
C PRO A 336 0.32 33.08 5.68
N ALA A 337 1.45 33.45 6.29
CA ALA A 337 2.01 32.84 7.50
C ALA A 337 2.85 33.86 8.28
N GLY A 338 2.94 33.70 9.60
CA GLY A 338 3.67 34.62 10.46
C GLY A 338 3.08 36.02 10.40
N THR A 339 3.94 37.03 10.27
CA THR A 339 3.51 38.45 10.17
C THR A 339 2.66 38.76 8.93
N GLY A 340 2.84 38.00 7.85
CA GLY A 340 2.05 38.12 6.64
C GLY A 340 0.60 37.68 6.79
N LEU A 341 0.29 36.80 7.76
CA LEU A 341 -1.08 36.34 8.03
C LEU A 341 -1.97 37.48 8.46
N ALA A 342 -1.52 38.30 9.44
CA ALA A 342 -2.24 39.49 9.90
C ALA A 342 -2.54 40.47 8.76
N TYR A 343 -1.57 40.72 7.88
CA TYR A 343 -1.74 41.53 6.71
C TYR A 343 -2.83 41.00 5.78
N HIS A 344 -2.84 39.70 5.49
CA HIS A 344 -3.85 39.09 4.64
C HIS A 344 -5.25 39.10 5.27
N GLU A 345 -5.37 38.91 6.58
CA GLU A 345 -6.63 38.99 7.33
C GLU A 345 -7.21 40.39 7.31
N THR A 346 -6.39 41.42 7.60
CA THR A 346 -6.78 42.81 7.54
C THR A 346 -7.28 43.19 6.15
N ARG A 347 -6.61 42.73 5.10
CA ARG A 347 -7.00 42.97 3.72
C ARG A 347 -8.32 42.31 3.34
N LYS A 348 -8.57 41.08 3.84
CA LYS A 348 -9.83 40.35 3.65
C LYS A 348 -10.97 41.07 4.37
N ALA A 349 -10.77 41.48 5.63
CA ALA A 349 -11.75 42.24 6.40
C ALA A 349 -12.10 43.59 5.73
N ALA A 350 -11.08 44.30 5.26
CA ALA A 350 -11.31 45.54 4.49
C ALA A 350 -12.09 45.33 3.18
N ALA A 351 -11.84 44.21 2.49
CA ALA A 351 -12.59 43.84 1.28
C ALA A 351 -14.03 43.40 1.57
N ALA A 352 -14.29 42.85 2.77
CA ALA A 352 -15.62 42.48 3.24
C ALA A 352 -16.42 43.66 3.83
N GLY A 353 -15.83 44.85 3.95
CA GLY A 353 -16.46 46.03 4.52
C GLY A 353 -16.54 46.03 6.05
N GLU A 354 -15.82 45.14 6.72
CA GLU A 354 -15.68 45.12 8.17
C GLU A 354 -14.63 46.16 8.60
N ASN A 355 -15.06 47.16 9.40
CA ASN A 355 -14.14 48.10 10.03
C ASN A 355 -13.33 47.41 11.14
N MET A 356 -12.19 46.90 10.78
CA MET A 356 -11.15 46.55 11.76
C MET A 356 -10.15 47.71 11.85
N ASP A 357 -9.78 48.12 13.07
CA ASP A 357 -8.71 49.09 13.28
C ASP A 357 -7.46 48.66 12.52
N PRO A 358 -6.79 49.56 11.80
CA PRO A 358 -5.61 49.21 11.04
C PRO A 358 -4.52 48.74 12.02
N VAL A 359 -4.20 47.45 11.96
CA VAL A 359 -2.95 46.98 12.55
C VAL A 359 -1.86 47.73 11.84
N GLU A 360 -1.15 48.61 12.56
CA GLU A 360 0.00 49.35 12.05
C GLU A 360 0.89 48.37 11.27
N ALA A 361 0.93 48.54 9.97
CA ALA A 361 1.83 47.76 9.13
C ALA A 361 3.26 48.23 9.44
N PRO A 362 4.09 47.38 10.09
CA PRO A 362 5.48 47.71 10.16
C PRO A 362 6.04 47.39 8.79
N LEU A 363 6.13 48.37 7.89
CA LEU A 363 7.04 48.17 6.79
C LEU A 363 6.84 49.08 5.62
N ASP A 364 7.43 50.22 5.78
CA ASP A 364 8.01 50.90 4.62
C ASP A 364 9.44 51.38 4.90
N GLN A 365 10.22 50.65 5.68
CA GLN A 365 11.63 50.97 5.88
C GLN A 365 12.47 49.67 6.00
N ILE A 366 12.55 48.89 4.94
CA ILE A 366 13.75 48.17 4.63
C ILE A 366 14.27 48.73 3.32
N ASP A 367 14.92 49.89 3.40
CA ASP A 367 15.91 50.30 2.43
C ASP A 367 17.00 49.22 2.45
N VAL A 368 16.89 48.26 1.59
CA VAL A 368 17.99 47.38 1.23
C VAL A 368 18.88 48.26 0.31
N PRO A 369 20.08 48.66 0.73
CA PRO A 369 20.99 49.33 -0.17
C PRO A 369 21.21 48.39 -1.35
N MET A 370 20.80 48.79 -2.51
CA MET A 370 21.26 48.14 -3.75
C MET A 370 22.76 48.44 -3.89
N GLU A 371 23.57 47.58 -3.29
CA GLU A 371 24.98 47.53 -3.61
C GLU A 371 25.06 47.03 -5.05
N GLU A 372 25.37 47.94 -5.95
CA GLU A 372 25.61 47.64 -7.36
C GLU A 372 26.75 46.60 -7.42
N ALA A 373 26.36 45.34 -7.61
CA ALA A 373 27.30 44.28 -7.93
C ALA A 373 27.89 44.61 -9.31
N GLN A 374 29.05 45.23 -9.31
CA GLN A 374 29.88 45.33 -10.50
C GLN A 374 30.24 43.94 -10.97
N VAL A 375 29.51 43.50 -12.00
CA VAL A 375 29.85 42.29 -12.74
C VAL A 375 31.14 42.54 -13.49
N THR A 376 32.28 42.22 -12.87
CA THR A 376 33.54 42.06 -13.58
C THR A 376 33.47 40.79 -14.40
N SER A 377 33.27 40.91 -15.69
CA SER A 377 33.38 39.81 -16.64
C SER A 377 34.85 39.30 -16.61
N PRO A 378 35.12 38.01 -16.47
CA PRO A 378 36.45 37.49 -16.67
C PRO A 378 36.81 37.56 -18.17
N GLU A 379 37.88 38.30 -18.49
CA GLU A 379 38.54 38.26 -19.80
C GLU A 379 39.02 36.81 -20.07
N ILE A 380 38.48 36.23 -21.14
CA ILE A 380 38.97 34.93 -21.67
C ILE A 380 40.23 35.27 -22.48
N GLU A 381 41.40 35.01 -21.93
CA GLU A 381 42.65 34.95 -22.70
C GLU A 381 42.54 33.75 -23.67
N ALA A 382 42.67 34.06 -24.96
CA ALA A 382 42.81 33.05 -26.01
C ALA A 382 44.22 32.44 -25.95
N PRO A 383 44.36 31.12 -26.11
CA PRO A 383 45.69 30.52 -26.23
C PRO A 383 46.29 30.85 -27.60
N THR A 384 47.45 31.47 -27.60
CA THR A 384 48.38 31.58 -28.74
C THR A 384 49.18 30.31 -28.86
N GLU A 385 49.12 29.69 -30.07
CA GLU A 385 49.95 28.62 -30.67
C GLU A 385 50.03 27.27 -29.95
#